data_ffe766cb47264cca14d1286f5655df32
#
_entry.id   ffe766cb47264cca14d1286f5655df32
#
_cell.length_a   1.000
_cell.length_b   1.000
_cell.length_c   1.000
_cell.angle_alpha   90.00
_cell.angle_beta   90.00
_cell.angle_gamma   90.00
#
_symmetry.space_group_name_H-M   'P 1'
#
loop_
_entity.id
_entity.type
_entity.pdbx_description
1 polymer ?
#
loop_
_entity_poly.entity_id
_entity_poly.type
_entity_poly.pdbx_seq_one_letter_code
_entity_poly.pdbx_strand_id
1 'polypeptide(L)'
;TDYESMSQYFEGVDVVFHFAANPDIRLGTQITDTDLKQGTLATYNVVESMRVHGVPTIMFASSSVVYGENAPMPTPENHGPCMPISLYGASKSAGESLVSSWVGTFGLQGYIFRFANIIGDRGTHGVIFDFIHKLKKNPAELEVLGDGRQEKSYMEVGDCVSGILHVMEHQNEPLNLFNLGSH
;
A
#
# COMPACT_ATOMS: atom_id res chain seq x y z
N THR A 1 -1.50 -16.27 5.88
CA THR A 1 -1.28 -15.68 7.22
C THR A 1 -0.83 -16.72 8.26
N ASP A 2 -0.08 -17.69 7.84
CA ASP A 2 0.54 -18.67 8.74
C ASP A 2 1.81 -18.03 9.33
N TYR A 3 1.74 -17.64 10.60
CA TYR A 3 2.83 -16.98 11.31
C TYR A 3 4.07 -17.86 11.41
N GLU A 4 3.90 -19.14 11.83
CA GLU A 4 5.01 -20.05 12.05
C GLU A 4 5.78 -20.34 10.76
N SER A 5 5.07 -20.62 9.69
CA SER A 5 5.67 -20.86 8.38
C SER A 5 6.40 -19.65 7.83
N MET A 6 5.95 -18.44 8.11
CA MET A 6 6.55 -17.20 7.61
C MET A 6 7.73 -16.75 8.48
N SER A 7 7.60 -16.81 9.81
CA SER A 7 8.55 -16.21 10.75
C SER A 7 9.96 -16.78 10.62
N GLN A 8 10.11 -18.06 10.27
CA GLN A 8 11.43 -18.69 10.06
C GLN A 8 12.32 -18.03 8.99
N TYR A 9 11.69 -17.29 8.04
CA TYR A 9 12.42 -16.62 6.95
C TYR A 9 12.97 -15.23 7.34
N PHE A 10 12.78 -14.79 8.58
CA PHE A 10 13.22 -13.47 9.03
C PHE A 10 14.62 -13.50 9.68
N GLU A 11 15.18 -14.68 9.92
CA GLU A 11 16.53 -14.80 10.49
C GLU A 11 17.59 -14.24 9.52
N GLY A 12 18.41 -13.28 10.02
CA GLY A 12 19.48 -12.66 9.24
C GLY A 12 19.01 -11.67 8.17
N VAL A 13 17.76 -11.21 8.23
CA VAL A 13 17.21 -10.20 7.32
C VAL A 13 17.47 -8.80 7.88
N ASP A 14 17.93 -7.87 7.03
CA ASP A 14 18.17 -6.48 7.41
C ASP A 14 16.98 -5.57 7.12
N VAL A 15 16.22 -5.85 6.05
CA VAL A 15 15.11 -5.02 5.58
C VAL A 15 13.96 -5.89 5.09
N VAL A 16 12.75 -5.55 5.49
CA VAL A 16 11.52 -6.17 4.99
C VAL A 16 10.77 -5.21 4.06
N PHE A 17 10.54 -5.62 2.81
CA PHE A 17 9.61 -4.96 1.90
C PHE A 17 8.24 -5.63 2.00
N HIS A 18 7.37 -5.08 2.83
CA HIS A 18 6.02 -5.61 3.05
C HIS A 18 5.03 -5.00 2.06
N PHE A 19 4.95 -5.60 0.87
CA PHE A 19 4.07 -5.18 -0.22
C PHE A 19 2.90 -6.14 -0.43
N ALA A 20 2.86 -7.23 0.31
CA ALA A 20 1.78 -8.22 0.22
C ALA A 20 0.46 -7.65 0.78
N ALA A 21 -0.60 -7.76 0.01
CA ALA A 21 -1.97 -7.42 0.39
C ALA A 21 -2.95 -8.04 -0.60
N ASN A 22 -4.25 -7.99 -0.28
CA ASN A 22 -5.30 -8.22 -1.27
C ASN A 22 -5.24 -7.11 -2.34
N PRO A 23 -5.08 -7.42 -3.64
CA PRO A 23 -5.03 -6.40 -4.70
C PRO A 23 -6.41 -5.96 -5.19
N ASP A 24 -7.48 -6.67 -4.87
CA ASP A 24 -8.84 -6.37 -5.34
C ASP A 24 -9.70 -5.80 -4.23
N ILE A 25 -9.85 -4.46 -4.23
CA ILE A 25 -10.70 -3.73 -3.26
C ILE A 25 -12.15 -4.24 -3.26
N ARG A 26 -12.65 -4.70 -4.42
CA ARG A 26 -14.04 -5.18 -4.57
C ARG A 26 -14.26 -6.52 -3.87
N LEU A 27 -13.22 -7.34 -3.73
CA LEU A 27 -13.33 -8.62 -3.04
C LEU A 27 -13.77 -8.44 -1.58
N GLY A 28 -13.31 -7.38 -0.91
CA GLY A 28 -13.72 -7.03 0.45
C GLY A 28 -15.24 -6.84 0.62
N THR A 29 -15.96 -6.43 -0.44
CA THR A 29 -17.43 -6.30 -0.37
C THR A 29 -18.16 -7.65 -0.41
N GLN A 30 -17.50 -8.69 -0.88
CA GLN A 30 -18.05 -10.04 -0.99
C GLN A 30 -17.60 -10.92 0.18
N ILE A 31 -16.33 -10.80 0.58
CA ILE A 31 -15.69 -11.57 1.66
C ILE A 31 -15.06 -10.55 2.62
N THR A 32 -15.82 -10.12 3.61
CA THR A 32 -15.50 -8.95 4.44
C THR A 32 -14.27 -9.13 5.34
N ASP A 33 -13.83 -10.35 5.61
CA ASP A 33 -12.63 -10.63 6.41
C ASP A 33 -11.34 -10.78 5.57
N THR A 34 -11.43 -10.65 4.24
CA THR A 34 -10.27 -10.76 3.35
C THR A 34 -9.19 -9.73 3.69
N ASP A 35 -9.57 -8.46 3.75
CA ASP A 35 -8.62 -7.37 4.03
C ASP A 35 -8.15 -7.38 5.50
N LEU A 36 -9.00 -7.82 6.43
CA LEU A 36 -8.57 -8.06 7.80
C LEU A 36 -7.47 -9.12 7.87
N LYS A 37 -7.65 -10.25 7.19
CA LYS A 37 -6.70 -11.37 7.21
C LYS A 37 -5.44 -11.09 6.40
N GLN A 38 -5.61 -10.64 5.15
CA GLN A 38 -4.50 -10.46 4.21
C GLN A 38 -3.81 -9.09 4.31
N GLY A 39 -4.45 -8.11 4.94
CA GLY A 39 -3.89 -6.80 5.21
C GLY A 39 -3.45 -6.67 6.67
N THR A 40 -4.40 -6.55 7.60
CA THR A 40 -4.11 -6.22 8.99
C THR A 40 -3.35 -7.33 9.73
N LEU A 41 -3.88 -8.57 9.75
CA LEU A 41 -3.23 -9.68 10.43
C LEU A 41 -1.91 -10.09 9.77
N ALA A 42 -1.84 -10.01 8.44
CA ALA A 42 -0.58 -10.25 7.74
C ALA A 42 0.49 -9.22 8.14
N THR A 43 0.13 -7.93 8.23
CA THR A 43 1.04 -6.89 8.69
C THR A 43 1.47 -7.11 10.15
N TYR A 44 0.54 -7.46 11.05
CA TYR A 44 0.87 -7.82 12.42
C TYR A 44 1.91 -8.96 12.46
N ASN A 45 1.68 -10.03 11.72
CA ASN A 45 2.60 -11.17 11.68
C ASN A 45 3.99 -10.75 11.18
N VAL A 46 4.07 -9.86 10.20
CA VAL A 46 5.34 -9.34 9.67
C VAL A 46 6.09 -8.55 10.75
N VAL A 47 5.46 -7.54 11.35
CA VAL A 47 6.14 -6.68 12.34
C VAL A 47 6.49 -7.45 13.61
N GLU A 48 5.69 -8.45 14.00
CA GLU A 48 6.00 -9.32 15.13
C GLU A 48 7.17 -10.26 14.81
N SER A 49 7.23 -10.84 13.60
CA SER A 49 8.39 -11.63 13.17
C SER A 49 9.67 -10.78 13.14
N MET A 50 9.58 -9.55 12.67
CA MET A 50 10.71 -8.61 12.69
C MET A 50 11.22 -8.38 14.13
N ARG A 51 10.30 -8.13 15.06
CA ARG A 51 10.64 -7.94 16.48
C ARG A 51 11.34 -9.17 17.07
N VAL A 52 10.81 -10.36 16.80
CA VAL A 52 11.34 -11.63 17.35
C VAL A 52 12.74 -11.94 16.81
N HIS A 53 12.96 -11.67 15.52
CA HIS A 53 14.23 -11.97 14.85
C HIS A 53 15.22 -10.77 14.80
N GLY A 54 14.84 -9.62 15.38
CA GLY A 54 15.70 -8.44 15.44
C GLY A 54 15.89 -7.75 14.09
N VAL A 55 14.95 -7.88 13.16
CA VAL A 55 14.99 -7.19 11.86
C VAL A 55 14.67 -5.71 12.06
N PRO A 56 15.61 -4.78 11.70
CA PRO A 56 15.47 -3.39 12.12
C PRO A 56 14.53 -2.55 11.24
N THR A 57 14.37 -2.87 9.96
CA THR A 57 13.80 -1.92 8.99
C THR A 57 12.62 -2.50 8.20
N ILE A 58 11.51 -1.75 8.12
CA ILE A 58 10.34 -2.09 7.29
C ILE A 58 10.04 -1.01 6.26
N MET A 59 9.82 -1.42 5.01
CA MET A 59 9.19 -0.67 3.93
C MET A 59 7.75 -1.16 3.76
N PHE A 60 6.76 -0.34 4.11
CA PHE A 60 5.35 -0.70 4.07
C PHE A 60 4.60 -0.03 2.93
N ALA A 61 4.00 -0.85 2.06
CA ALA A 61 3.11 -0.37 1.02
C ALA A 61 1.72 -0.04 1.58
N SER A 62 1.51 1.23 1.88
CA SER A 62 0.19 1.81 2.14
C SER A 62 -0.45 2.29 0.84
N SER A 63 -1.50 3.07 0.92
CA SER A 63 -2.26 3.54 -0.24
C SER A 63 -2.91 4.89 0.03
N SER A 64 -3.06 5.71 -0.99
CA SER A 64 -3.81 6.98 -0.91
C SER A 64 -5.29 6.81 -0.49
N VAL A 65 -5.86 5.61 -0.61
CA VAL A 65 -7.24 5.33 -0.15
C VAL A 65 -7.42 5.45 1.37
N VAL A 66 -6.34 5.52 2.16
CA VAL A 66 -6.42 5.77 3.61
C VAL A 66 -6.99 7.14 3.93
N TYR A 67 -6.83 8.11 3.04
CA TYR A 67 -7.32 9.48 3.24
C TYR A 67 -8.85 9.61 3.21
N GLY A 68 -9.55 8.69 2.53
CA GLY A 68 -10.99 8.81 2.28
C GLY A 68 -11.31 9.78 1.13
N GLU A 69 -12.58 10.19 1.03
CA GLU A 69 -13.08 10.98 -0.11
C GLU A 69 -12.89 12.50 0.02
N ASN A 70 -12.84 13.01 1.24
CA ASN A 70 -12.85 14.46 1.50
C ASN A 70 -11.45 15.07 1.69
N ALA A 71 -10.40 14.37 1.29
CA ALA A 71 -9.06 14.90 1.35
C ALA A 71 -8.84 16.02 0.31
N PRO A 72 -8.12 17.09 0.64
CA PRO A 72 -7.78 18.13 -0.33
C PRO A 72 -6.87 17.57 -1.43
N MET A 73 -6.89 18.18 -2.60
CA MET A 73 -6.01 17.81 -3.71
C MET A 73 -5.09 19.01 -4.06
N PRO A 74 -3.77 18.86 -4.05
CA PRO A 74 -3.01 17.69 -3.59
C PRO A 74 -3.14 17.45 -2.08
N THR A 75 -3.10 16.17 -1.67
CA THR A 75 -3.21 15.79 -0.25
C THR A 75 -1.83 15.77 0.41
N PRO A 76 -1.57 16.56 1.47
CA PRO A 76 -0.30 16.49 2.19
C PRO A 76 -0.24 15.24 3.09
N GLU A 77 0.96 14.70 3.36
CA GLU A 77 1.17 13.51 4.19
C GLU A 77 0.63 13.66 5.61
N ASN A 78 0.64 14.86 6.18
CA ASN A 78 0.12 15.18 7.51
C ASN A 78 -1.39 15.40 7.55
N HIS A 79 -2.11 15.17 6.43
CA HIS A 79 -3.57 15.25 6.42
C HIS A 79 -4.18 14.17 7.33
N GLY A 80 -5.10 14.60 8.17
CA GLY A 80 -5.86 13.76 9.09
C GLY A 80 -7.07 14.48 9.70
N PRO A 81 -7.98 13.74 10.31
CA PRO A 81 -7.97 12.28 10.48
C PRO A 81 -8.18 11.52 9.17
N CYS A 82 -7.45 10.42 8.97
CA CYS A 82 -7.66 9.52 7.83
C CYS A 82 -8.93 8.69 8.06
N MET A 83 -9.88 8.78 7.14
CA MET A 83 -11.18 8.11 7.23
C MET A 83 -11.47 7.28 5.98
N PRO A 84 -10.82 6.11 5.84
CA PRO A 84 -10.99 5.25 4.68
C PRO A 84 -12.43 4.73 4.58
N ILE A 85 -12.97 4.67 3.37
CA ILE A 85 -14.32 4.21 3.09
C ILE A 85 -14.40 2.78 2.54
N SER A 86 -13.26 2.09 2.46
CA SER A 86 -13.19 0.69 2.02
C SER A 86 -12.51 -0.18 3.07
N LEU A 87 -12.85 -1.48 3.09
CA LEU A 87 -12.20 -2.46 3.98
C LEU A 87 -10.70 -2.57 3.68
N TYR A 88 -10.31 -2.48 2.42
CA TYR A 88 -8.91 -2.38 2.00
C TYR A 88 -8.23 -1.14 2.60
N GLY A 89 -8.83 0.04 2.47
CA GLY A 89 -8.30 1.28 3.06
C GLY A 89 -8.20 1.19 4.58
N ALA A 90 -9.20 0.60 5.25
CA ALA A 90 -9.17 0.35 6.69
C ALA A 90 -8.01 -0.57 7.08
N SER A 91 -7.76 -1.65 6.31
CA SER A 91 -6.63 -2.56 6.57
C SER A 91 -5.27 -1.88 6.36
N LYS A 92 -5.14 -0.99 5.38
CA LYS A 92 -3.92 -0.19 5.17
C LYS A 92 -3.69 0.81 6.30
N SER A 93 -4.73 1.51 6.76
CA SER A 93 -4.65 2.40 7.94
C SER A 93 -4.27 1.64 9.22
N ALA A 94 -4.83 0.46 9.42
CA ALA A 94 -4.44 -0.42 10.51
C ALA A 94 -2.97 -0.85 10.40
N GLY A 95 -2.51 -1.17 9.18
CA GLY A 95 -1.10 -1.48 8.89
C GLY A 95 -0.16 -0.32 9.22
N GLU A 96 -0.49 0.91 8.82
CA GLU A 96 0.26 2.11 9.21
C GLU A 96 0.36 2.26 10.73
N SER A 97 -0.76 2.05 11.43
CA SER A 97 -0.80 2.11 12.90
C SER A 97 0.05 1.03 13.55
N LEU A 98 0.04 -0.20 13.02
CA LEU A 98 0.90 -1.29 13.49
C LEU A 98 2.39 -0.95 13.30
N VAL A 99 2.79 -0.54 12.09
CA VAL A 99 4.18 -0.14 11.81
C VAL A 99 4.61 0.99 12.75
N SER A 100 3.82 2.06 12.86
CA SER A 100 4.11 3.18 13.75
C SER A 100 4.26 2.75 15.22
N SER A 101 3.38 1.84 15.69
CA SER A 101 3.43 1.34 17.07
C SER A 101 4.68 0.50 17.33
N TRP A 102 5.08 -0.36 16.39
CA TRP A 102 6.31 -1.15 16.51
C TRP A 102 7.57 -0.27 16.46
N VAL A 103 7.58 0.76 15.61
CA VAL A 103 8.64 1.79 15.63
C VAL A 103 8.74 2.45 17.00
N GLY A 104 7.63 2.97 17.52
CA GLY A 104 7.63 3.69 18.81
C GLY A 104 7.89 2.80 20.02
N THR A 105 7.47 1.53 19.98
CA THR A 105 7.56 0.63 21.16
C THR A 105 8.83 -0.21 21.17
N PHE A 106 9.29 -0.65 20.00
CA PHE A 106 10.40 -1.60 19.90
C PHE A 106 11.63 -1.04 19.16
N GLY A 107 11.58 0.22 18.70
CA GLY A 107 12.71 0.87 18.08
C GLY A 107 13.03 0.42 16.65
N LEU A 108 12.04 -0.12 15.91
CA LEU A 108 12.19 -0.38 14.49
C LEU A 108 12.31 0.93 13.70
N GLN A 109 12.86 0.86 12.50
CA GLN A 109 12.81 1.94 11.52
C GLN A 109 11.70 1.64 10.50
N GLY A 110 10.73 2.56 10.36
CA GLY A 110 9.58 2.38 9.49
C GLY A 110 9.54 3.38 8.34
N TYR A 111 9.26 2.89 7.14
CA TYR A 111 8.97 3.70 5.96
C TYR A 111 7.59 3.31 5.43
N ILE A 112 6.67 4.26 5.42
CA ILE A 112 5.29 4.09 4.97
C ILE A 112 5.13 4.86 3.66
N PHE A 113 4.73 4.15 2.60
CA PHE A 113 4.48 4.75 1.29
C PHE A 113 2.99 4.67 0.95
N ARG A 114 2.31 5.80 0.89
CA ARG A 114 0.92 5.91 0.41
C ARG A 114 0.93 6.03 -1.10
N PHE A 115 0.81 4.88 -1.75
CA PHE A 115 0.82 4.83 -3.21
C PHE A 115 -0.43 5.45 -3.83
N ALA A 116 -0.24 6.22 -4.89
CA ALA A 116 -1.26 6.51 -5.89
C ALA A 116 -1.48 5.28 -6.79
N ASN A 117 -1.95 5.46 -8.03
CA ASN A 117 -2.08 4.34 -8.96
C ASN A 117 -0.72 4.04 -9.60
N ILE A 118 -0.14 2.92 -9.26
CA ILE A 118 1.12 2.47 -9.86
C ILE A 118 0.81 1.62 -11.09
N ILE A 119 1.45 1.95 -12.20
CA ILE A 119 1.29 1.29 -13.49
C ILE A 119 2.64 0.78 -14.00
N GLY A 120 2.63 -0.29 -14.77
CA GLY A 120 3.85 -0.85 -15.35
C GLY A 120 3.60 -2.20 -15.97
N ASP A 121 4.70 -2.82 -16.40
CA ASP A 121 4.69 -4.17 -16.96
C ASP A 121 4.10 -5.19 -15.99
N ARG A 122 3.40 -6.19 -16.54
CA ARG A 122 2.73 -7.26 -15.80
C ARG A 122 1.56 -6.80 -14.92
N GLY A 123 1.04 -5.58 -15.10
CA GLY A 123 -0.20 -5.16 -14.45
C GLY A 123 -1.36 -6.06 -14.88
N THR A 124 -2.15 -6.57 -13.93
CA THR A 124 -3.24 -7.52 -14.17
C THR A 124 -4.62 -6.93 -13.88
N HIS A 125 -4.69 -5.70 -13.42
CA HIS A 125 -5.93 -5.01 -13.04
C HIS A 125 -5.75 -3.49 -13.09
N GLY A 126 -6.84 -2.77 -12.87
CA GLY A 126 -6.87 -1.31 -12.89
C GLY A 126 -7.43 -0.74 -14.19
N VAL A 127 -7.76 0.56 -14.17
CA VAL A 127 -8.52 1.20 -15.25
C VAL A 127 -7.82 1.11 -16.61
N ILE A 128 -6.50 1.27 -16.67
CA ILE A 128 -5.73 1.19 -17.92
C ILE A 128 -5.79 -0.22 -18.49
N PHE A 129 -5.59 -1.24 -17.64
CA PHE A 129 -5.72 -2.64 -18.02
C PHE A 129 -7.12 -2.95 -18.55
N ASP A 130 -8.16 -2.52 -17.82
CA ASP A 130 -9.56 -2.73 -18.19
C ASP A 130 -9.91 -2.03 -19.52
N PHE A 131 -9.43 -0.79 -19.73
CA PHE A 131 -9.67 -0.04 -20.94
C PHE A 131 -9.02 -0.69 -22.16
N ILE A 132 -7.78 -1.16 -22.03
CA ILE A 132 -7.10 -1.90 -23.11
C ILE A 132 -7.88 -3.15 -23.49
N HIS A 133 -8.41 -3.91 -22.50
CA HIS A 133 -9.19 -5.11 -22.75
C HIS A 133 -10.56 -4.80 -23.37
N LYS A 134 -11.24 -3.75 -22.93
CA LYS A 134 -12.51 -3.28 -23.50
C LYS A 134 -12.31 -2.87 -24.96
N LEU A 135 -11.30 -2.06 -25.27
CA LEU A 135 -10.99 -1.61 -26.64
C LEU A 135 -10.52 -2.74 -27.56
N LYS A 136 -9.79 -3.74 -27.02
CA LYS A 136 -9.47 -4.96 -27.79
C LYS A 136 -10.71 -5.76 -28.16
N LYS A 137 -11.73 -5.78 -27.29
CA LYS A 137 -12.99 -6.48 -27.52
C LYS A 137 -13.92 -5.70 -28.45
N ASN A 138 -14.00 -4.39 -28.27
CA ASN A 138 -14.81 -3.48 -29.12
C ASN A 138 -14.04 -2.16 -29.34
N PRO A 139 -13.33 -2.01 -30.49
CA PRO A 139 -12.51 -0.83 -30.75
C PRO A 139 -13.33 0.44 -31.06
N ALA A 140 -14.64 0.32 -31.30
CA ALA A 140 -15.49 1.43 -31.65
C ALA A 140 -16.13 2.13 -30.43
N GLU A 141 -16.10 1.50 -29.26
CA GLU A 141 -16.79 2.00 -28.07
C GLU A 141 -16.02 1.65 -26.79
N LEU A 142 -15.81 2.64 -25.93
CA LEU A 142 -15.22 2.45 -24.61
C LEU A 142 -16.23 2.81 -23.52
N GLU A 143 -16.72 1.80 -22.80
CA GLU A 143 -17.52 2.02 -21.61
C GLU A 143 -16.65 2.54 -20.46
N VAL A 144 -16.94 3.75 -19.99
CA VAL A 144 -16.30 4.39 -18.83
C VAL A 144 -17.28 4.40 -17.65
N LEU A 145 -16.87 3.88 -16.50
CA LEU A 145 -17.67 3.92 -15.28
C LEU A 145 -17.64 5.33 -14.66
N GLY A 146 -18.80 5.82 -14.23
CA GLY A 146 -18.94 7.17 -13.67
C GLY A 146 -19.23 8.21 -14.76
N ASP A 147 -18.94 9.47 -14.48
CA ASP A 147 -19.24 10.62 -15.35
C ASP A 147 -18.04 11.05 -16.25
N GLY A 148 -16.93 10.33 -16.17
CA GLY A 148 -15.72 10.60 -16.94
C GLY A 148 -14.88 11.77 -16.44
N ARG A 149 -15.22 12.37 -15.29
CA ARG A 149 -14.49 13.52 -14.71
C ARG A 149 -13.49 13.13 -13.64
N GLN A 150 -13.35 11.83 -13.34
CA GLN A 150 -12.44 11.35 -12.31
C GLN A 150 -11.00 11.56 -12.76
N GLU A 151 -10.25 12.27 -11.93
CA GLU A 151 -8.81 12.46 -12.08
C GLU A 151 -8.08 11.61 -11.04
N LYS A 152 -7.01 10.95 -11.45
CA LYS A 152 -6.18 10.10 -10.60
C LYS A 152 -4.71 10.29 -10.94
N SER A 153 -3.88 10.37 -9.92
CA SER A 153 -2.43 10.32 -10.09
C SER A 153 -2.00 8.91 -10.52
N TYR A 154 -1.14 8.83 -11.52
CA TYR A 154 -0.52 7.60 -12.00
C TYR A 154 1.00 7.76 -12.00
N MET A 155 1.71 6.74 -11.53
CA MET A 155 3.17 6.70 -11.52
C MET A 155 3.64 5.39 -12.16
N GLU A 156 4.70 5.47 -12.97
CA GLU A 156 5.33 4.28 -13.53
C GLU A 156 6.06 3.49 -12.44
N VAL A 157 6.02 2.15 -12.53
CA VAL A 157 6.57 1.26 -11.47
C VAL A 157 8.06 1.42 -11.25
N GLY A 158 8.84 1.71 -12.29
CA GLY A 158 10.29 1.98 -12.16
C GLY A 158 10.56 3.27 -11.39
N ASP A 159 9.79 4.33 -11.66
CA ASP A 159 9.87 5.59 -10.90
C ASP A 159 9.46 5.37 -9.43
N CYS A 160 8.41 4.57 -9.20
CA CYS A 160 7.98 4.19 -7.86
C CYS A 160 9.09 3.47 -7.09
N VAL A 161 9.72 2.45 -7.68
CA VAL A 161 10.83 1.71 -7.07
C VAL A 161 12.02 2.62 -6.82
N SER A 162 12.38 3.48 -7.79
CA SER A 162 13.47 4.44 -7.63
C SER A 162 13.21 5.42 -6.49
N GLY A 163 11.96 5.89 -6.35
CA GLY A 163 11.55 6.75 -5.24
C GLY A 163 11.68 6.06 -3.88
N ILE A 164 11.26 4.79 -3.76
CA ILE A 164 11.40 4.01 -2.52
C ILE A 164 12.88 3.86 -2.14
N LEU A 165 13.74 3.48 -3.09
CA LEU A 165 15.16 3.30 -2.83
C LEU A 165 15.85 4.63 -2.48
N HIS A 166 15.48 5.72 -3.17
CA HIS A 166 15.99 7.06 -2.86
C HIS A 166 15.64 7.49 -1.43
N VAL A 167 14.40 7.27 -1.00
CA VAL A 167 13.96 7.57 0.37
C VAL A 167 14.74 6.73 1.39
N MET A 168 14.94 5.45 1.14
CA MET A 168 15.72 4.56 2.01
C MET A 168 17.16 5.02 2.20
N GLU A 169 17.78 5.58 1.16
CA GLU A 169 19.16 6.07 1.19
C GLU A 169 19.31 7.44 1.87
N HIS A 170 18.28 8.28 1.86
CA HIS A 170 18.38 9.69 2.24
C HIS A 170 17.57 10.09 3.47
N GLN A 171 16.68 9.22 3.97
CA GLN A 171 15.82 9.50 5.12
C GLN A 171 16.15 8.56 6.28
N ASN A 172 16.37 9.12 7.48
CA ASN A 172 16.82 8.38 8.65
C ASN A 172 15.96 8.61 9.90
N GLU A 173 14.81 9.25 9.76
CA GLU A 173 13.88 9.38 10.89
C GLU A 173 13.37 8.00 11.30
N PRO A 174 13.07 7.77 12.59
CA PRO A 174 12.54 6.47 13.02
C PRO A 174 11.28 6.05 12.26
N LEU A 175 10.39 7.00 11.98
CA LEU A 175 9.18 6.79 11.17
C LEU A 175 9.11 7.82 10.05
N ASN A 176 9.06 7.33 8.82
CA ASN A 176 9.02 8.12 7.60
C ASN A 176 7.71 7.82 6.86
N LEU A 177 6.99 8.85 6.42
CA LEU A 177 5.74 8.70 5.68
C LEU A 177 5.76 9.59 4.45
N PHE A 178 5.47 9.00 3.28
CA PHE A 178 5.47 9.68 2.00
C PHE A 178 4.28 9.30 1.14
N ASN A 179 3.73 10.29 0.45
CA ASN A 179 2.89 10.04 -0.72
C ASN A 179 3.78 9.70 -1.92
N LEU A 180 3.45 8.64 -2.64
CA LEU A 180 4.16 8.23 -3.85
C LEU A 180 3.22 8.22 -5.03
N GLY A 181 3.33 9.26 -5.87
CA GLY A 181 2.51 9.50 -7.04
C GLY A 181 3.10 10.61 -7.90
N SER A 182 2.53 10.83 -9.07
CA SER A 182 2.84 11.97 -9.93
C SER A 182 1.81 13.09 -9.74
N HIS A 183 2.18 14.29 -10.15
CA HIS A 183 1.28 15.44 -10.27
C HIS A 183 0.43 15.36 -11.53
#